data_b253b99a4df502d1fa001b55785d0ab1
#
_entry.id   b253b99a4df502d1fa001b55785d0ab1
#
_cell.length_a   1.000
_cell.length_b   1.000
_cell.length_c   1.000
_cell.angle_alpha   90.00
_cell.angle_beta   90.00
_cell.angle_gamma   90.00
#
_symmetry.space_group_name_H-M   'P 1'
#
loop_
_entity.id
_entity.type
_entity.pdbx_description
1 polymer ?
#
loop_
_entity_poly.entity_id
_entity_poly.type
_entity_poly.pdbx_seq_one_letter_code
_entity_poly.pdbx_strand_id
1 'polypeptide(L)'
;FEGGNVKAFGGGKIYRLSEDGESSTLIYEIDTNFNNQLYPARRTEIEFTADNKLLILTRQLTRNGNNGYWWPRMYKGSIQDFISDINVAELTLPNDGDDDINRFDYTRGQGYYNLYIEADPSNPNVVYTGGINAFKSTTGGQDTSGNPWSQISHTGGEFGSYAHADQHAALINENDPNKIIFSNDGGTFYSPNKGGSIEARILNYHTTQYYTVAVAPTQMFNNHTIDVYGYVDGVSNVNDQFITFSNATDVYGGGMQDNGTSIQFNDTDSPSEAIDISSGDGAITFFSQNPDNKYMIVSTQSNGRLWAVDFNDNNGRTRSRNLCGSDCSYGYFINRGALDSNNGVLFSTYNENTLIAYYGWDDFSNTGNNQTENFQINGFGGGITTLTVSPHTTNSTTLLVGTKTGQLTRVENANNPQTQTKINIGSNDFLGSISDIEFGKDENHIFVTFYNYGVESIYYTNDGGQTWSSKEGDFPDIPIYSIIQSPL
;
A
#
# COMPACT_ATOMS: atom_id res chain seq x y z
N PHE A 1 -0.46 -5.94 -15.00
CA PHE A 1 0.48 -5.21 -15.88
C PHE A 1 -0.33 -4.41 -16.90
N GLU A 2 -0.73 -3.20 -16.55
CA GLU A 2 -1.33 -2.22 -17.46
C GLU A 2 -0.25 -1.24 -17.93
N GLY A 3 0.67 -1.71 -18.72
CA GLY A 3 1.66 -0.87 -19.38
C GLY A 3 1.70 -1.17 -20.86
N GLY A 4 1.06 -0.29 -21.66
CA GLY A 4 1.26 -0.12 -23.08
C GLY A 4 1.08 -1.37 -23.95
N ASN A 5 0.02 -1.43 -24.75
CA ASN A 5 -0.20 -2.30 -25.94
C ASN A 5 0.03 -3.82 -25.82
N VAL A 6 0.26 -4.37 -24.65
CA VAL A 6 0.21 -5.82 -24.46
C VAL A 6 -1.24 -6.20 -24.21
N LYS A 7 -1.88 -6.74 -25.22
CA LYS A 7 -3.14 -7.44 -25.09
C LYS A 7 -2.92 -8.77 -24.36
N ALA A 8 -2.55 -8.73 -23.10
CA ALA A 8 -2.52 -9.89 -22.23
C ALA A 8 -3.96 -10.17 -21.79
N PHE A 9 -4.66 -10.97 -22.52
CA PHE A 9 -6.01 -11.43 -22.21
C PHE A 9 -5.90 -12.82 -21.61
N GLY A 10 -5.86 -12.91 -20.28
CA GLY A 10 -6.17 -14.13 -19.56
C GLY A 10 -7.60 -14.03 -19.01
N GLY A 11 -8.34 -15.10 -19.00
CA GLY A 11 -9.71 -15.19 -18.49
C GLY A 11 -10.77 -15.34 -19.57
N GLY A 12 -11.99 -15.60 -19.16
CA GLY A 12 -13.15 -15.73 -20.04
C GLY A 12 -13.29 -17.07 -20.77
N LYS A 13 -12.28 -17.95 -20.75
CA LYS A 13 -12.37 -19.27 -21.37
C LYS A 13 -12.18 -20.36 -20.33
N ILE A 14 -13.12 -21.28 -20.30
CA ILE A 14 -13.11 -22.42 -19.38
C ILE A 14 -12.94 -23.69 -20.18
N TYR A 15 -11.94 -24.48 -19.82
CA TYR A 15 -11.62 -25.74 -20.47
C TYR A 15 -11.74 -26.91 -19.49
N ARG A 16 -12.16 -28.03 -19.99
CA ARG A 16 -12.04 -29.34 -19.32
C ARG A 16 -10.80 -30.05 -19.86
N LEU A 17 -9.93 -30.47 -18.98
CA LEU A 17 -8.79 -31.32 -19.31
C LEU A 17 -9.23 -32.80 -19.33
N SER A 18 -8.60 -33.61 -20.18
CA SER A 18 -8.67 -35.08 -20.10
C SER A 18 -8.00 -35.58 -18.80
N GLU A 19 -8.32 -36.82 -18.39
CA GLU A 19 -7.73 -37.41 -17.17
C GLU A 19 -6.19 -37.43 -17.16
N ASP A 20 -5.60 -37.64 -18.35
CA ASP A 20 -4.14 -37.64 -18.54
C ASP A 20 -3.54 -36.21 -18.69
N GLY A 21 -4.37 -35.16 -18.78
CA GLY A 21 -3.94 -33.77 -18.98
C GLY A 21 -3.44 -33.45 -20.39
N GLU A 22 -3.45 -34.41 -21.33
CA GLU A 22 -2.88 -34.25 -22.66
C GLU A 22 -3.77 -33.50 -23.65
N SER A 23 -5.08 -33.45 -23.38
CA SER A 23 -6.04 -32.73 -24.22
C SER A 23 -6.97 -31.83 -23.43
N SER A 24 -7.49 -30.79 -24.11
CA SER A 24 -8.46 -29.87 -23.50
C SER A 24 -9.64 -29.65 -24.40
N THR A 25 -10.82 -29.51 -23.82
CA THR A 25 -12.07 -29.19 -24.51
C THR A 25 -12.62 -27.89 -23.96
N LEU A 26 -12.88 -26.90 -24.84
CA LEU A 26 -13.53 -25.66 -24.46
C LEU A 26 -14.96 -25.95 -23.96
N ILE A 27 -15.26 -25.52 -22.73
CA ILE A 27 -16.57 -25.65 -22.10
C ILE A 27 -17.41 -24.41 -22.35
N TYR A 28 -16.79 -23.24 -22.07
CA TYR A 28 -17.51 -21.97 -22.15
C TYR A 28 -16.54 -20.81 -22.44
N GLU A 29 -17.06 -19.83 -23.18
CA GLU A 29 -16.35 -18.59 -23.47
C GLU A 29 -17.22 -17.39 -23.08
N ILE A 30 -16.67 -16.47 -22.32
CA ILE A 30 -17.40 -15.31 -21.80
C ILE A 30 -16.84 -14.06 -22.44
N ASP A 31 -17.65 -13.44 -23.29
CA ASP A 31 -17.32 -12.22 -24.00
C ASP A 31 -18.42 -11.17 -23.82
N THR A 32 -18.04 -9.90 -23.93
CA THR A 32 -18.99 -8.79 -23.96
C THR A 32 -18.83 -8.01 -25.26
N ASN A 33 -19.91 -7.83 -26.00
CA ASN A 33 -19.94 -6.90 -27.12
C ASN A 33 -20.24 -5.49 -26.60
N PHE A 34 -19.25 -4.59 -26.74
CA PHE A 34 -19.37 -3.22 -26.36
C PHE A 34 -18.88 -2.32 -27.50
N ASN A 35 -19.75 -1.43 -27.99
CA ASN A 35 -19.48 -0.54 -29.12
C ASN A 35 -18.99 -1.27 -30.38
N ASN A 36 -19.59 -2.41 -30.72
CA ASN A 36 -19.25 -3.28 -31.83
C ASN A 36 -17.85 -3.91 -31.76
N GLN A 37 -17.26 -3.95 -30.58
CA GLN A 37 -16.02 -4.64 -30.30
C GLN A 37 -16.27 -5.72 -29.26
N LEU A 38 -15.68 -6.91 -29.47
CA LEU A 38 -15.76 -8.03 -28.54
C LEU A 38 -14.65 -7.91 -27.51
N TYR A 39 -15.02 -7.97 -26.24
CA TYR A 39 -14.12 -7.91 -25.09
C TYR A 39 -14.24 -9.22 -24.30
N PRO A 40 -13.21 -10.08 -24.30
CA PRO A 40 -13.21 -11.26 -23.45
C PRO A 40 -13.22 -10.85 -21.97
N ALA A 41 -13.84 -11.66 -21.14
CA ALA A 41 -13.79 -11.49 -19.70
C ALA A 41 -12.32 -11.60 -19.22
N ARG A 42 -12.05 -11.01 -18.06
CA ARG A 42 -10.70 -10.99 -17.49
C ARG A 42 -10.58 -12.04 -16.37
N ARG A 43 -10.08 -11.71 -15.18
CA ARG A 43 -9.94 -12.63 -14.06
C ARG A 43 -11.22 -13.47 -13.89
N THR A 44 -11.06 -14.78 -13.80
CA THR A 44 -12.16 -15.75 -13.71
C THR A 44 -11.80 -16.79 -12.67
N GLU A 45 -12.70 -16.96 -11.70
CA GLU A 45 -12.64 -17.98 -10.66
C GLU A 45 -13.77 -18.98 -10.93
N ILE A 46 -13.52 -20.24 -10.65
CA ILE A 46 -14.50 -21.32 -10.84
C ILE A 46 -14.56 -22.20 -9.60
N GLU A 47 -15.75 -22.71 -9.30
CA GLU A 47 -15.99 -23.59 -8.19
C GLU A 47 -17.11 -24.60 -8.51
N PHE A 48 -17.11 -25.76 -7.87
CA PHE A 48 -18.19 -26.73 -7.99
C PHE A 48 -19.03 -26.79 -6.71
N THR A 49 -20.34 -26.68 -6.88
CA THR A 49 -21.26 -26.89 -5.77
C THR A 49 -21.43 -28.38 -5.43
N ALA A 50 -21.94 -28.69 -4.23
CA ALA A 50 -22.18 -30.05 -3.78
C ALA A 50 -23.14 -30.89 -4.70
N ASP A 51 -23.94 -30.24 -5.53
CA ASP A 51 -24.79 -30.88 -6.56
C ASP A 51 -24.13 -30.88 -7.96
N ASN A 52 -22.81 -30.75 -8.04
CA ASN A 52 -21.99 -30.76 -9.25
C ASN A 52 -22.39 -29.71 -10.30
N LYS A 53 -22.85 -28.55 -9.88
CA LYS A 53 -22.99 -27.40 -10.76
C LYS A 53 -21.74 -26.54 -10.71
N LEU A 54 -21.33 -26.06 -11.87
CA LEU A 54 -20.23 -25.12 -12.01
C LEU A 54 -20.71 -23.71 -11.67
N LEU A 55 -19.98 -23.07 -10.79
CA LEU A 55 -20.03 -21.63 -10.52
C LEU A 55 -18.88 -20.97 -11.27
N ILE A 56 -19.17 -19.86 -11.92
CA ILE A 56 -18.18 -19.02 -12.59
C ILE A 56 -18.33 -17.60 -12.06
N LEU A 57 -17.27 -17.08 -11.49
CA LEU A 57 -17.17 -15.69 -11.09
C LEU A 57 -16.12 -15.03 -11.96
N THR A 58 -16.49 -13.98 -12.68
CA THR A 58 -15.59 -13.37 -13.65
C THR A 58 -15.71 -11.84 -13.65
N ARG A 59 -14.59 -11.16 -13.91
CA ARG A 59 -14.56 -9.71 -14.13
C ARG A 59 -14.85 -9.43 -15.62
N GLN A 60 -16.01 -8.87 -15.89
CA GLN A 60 -16.53 -8.69 -17.25
C GLN A 60 -16.83 -7.23 -17.55
N LEU A 61 -16.63 -6.80 -18.79
CA LEU A 61 -17.02 -5.47 -19.23
C LEU A 61 -18.55 -5.34 -19.21
N THR A 62 -19.06 -4.46 -18.38
CA THR A 62 -20.49 -4.24 -18.17
C THR A 62 -20.85 -2.82 -18.56
N ARG A 63 -21.99 -2.66 -19.27
CA ARG A 63 -22.47 -1.34 -19.67
C ARG A 63 -23.27 -0.69 -18.54
N ASN A 64 -22.93 0.58 -18.26
CA ASN A 64 -23.76 1.45 -17.42
C ASN A 64 -23.95 2.78 -18.18
N GLY A 65 -25.12 2.97 -18.78
CA GLY A 65 -25.37 4.06 -19.72
C GLY A 65 -24.48 3.96 -20.97
N ASN A 66 -23.72 5.00 -21.27
CA ASN A 66 -22.77 5.05 -22.41
C ASN A 66 -21.34 4.61 -22.02
N ASN A 67 -21.10 4.30 -20.75
CA ASN A 67 -19.78 3.92 -20.23
C ASN A 67 -19.68 2.41 -20.05
N GLY A 68 -18.47 1.88 -20.22
CA GLY A 68 -18.12 0.50 -19.91
C GLY A 68 -17.32 0.42 -18.62
N TYR A 69 -17.71 -0.50 -17.74
CA TYR A 69 -17.05 -0.75 -16.47
C TYR A 69 -16.69 -2.23 -16.35
N TRP A 70 -15.57 -2.55 -15.75
CA TRP A 70 -15.15 -3.90 -15.49
C TRP A 70 -15.64 -4.33 -14.11
N TRP A 71 -16.83 -4.96 -14.07
CA TRP A 71 -17.46 -5.42 -12.84
C TRP A 71 -17.46 -6.95 -12.73
N PRO A 72 -17.58 -7.52 -11.52
CA PRO A 72 -17.81 -8.95 -11.36
C PRO A 72 -19.17 -9.35 -11.95
N ARG A 73 -19.23 -10.58 -12.44
CA ARG A 73 -20.45 -11.27 -12.87
C ARG A 73 -20.35 -12.71 -12.42
N MET A 74 -21.46 -13.30 -12.06
CA MET A 74 -21.50 -14.66 -11.51
C MET A 74 -22.53 -15.51 -12.25
N TYR A 75 -22.14 -16.72 -12.59
CA TYR A 75 -22.98 -17.66 -13.34
C TYR A 75 -23.00 -19.02 -12.67
N LYS A 76 -24.13 -19.76 -12.82
CA LYS A 76 -24.31 -21.12 -12.31
C LYS A 76 -25.03 -21.99 -13.32
N GLY A 77 -24.52 -23.21 -13.54
CA GLY A 77 -25.15 -24.20 -14.43
C GLY A 77 -24.45 -25.54 -14.32
N SER A 78 -25.02 -26.59 -14.94
CA SER A 78 -24.25 -27.80 -15.17
C SER A 78 -23.22 -27.58 -16.28
N ILE A 79 -22.20 -28.42 -16.36
CA ILE A 79 -21.22 -28.36 -17.48
C ILE A 79 -21.95 -28.41 -18.83
N GLN A 80 -23.03 -29.23 -18.95
CA GLN A 80 -23.79 -29.33 -20.18
C GLN A 80 -24.58 -28.06 -20.50
N ASP A 81 -25.08 -27.35 -19.47
CA ASP A 81 -25.75 -26.06 -19.66
C ASP A 81 -24.79 -25.03 -20.25
N PHE A 82 -23.55 -24.99 -19.77
CA PHE A 82 -22.51 -24.11 -20.30
C PHE A 82 -22.10 -24.48 -21.73
N ILE A 83 -21.92 -25.79 -22.04
CA ILE A 83 -21.56 -26.24 -23.40
C ILE A 83 -22.66 -25.89 -24.41
N SER A 84 -23.90 -25.98 -24.02
CA SER A 84 -25.04 -25.72 -24.91
C SER A 84 -25.56 -24.29 -24.86
N ASP A 85 -25.03 -23.49 -23.96
CA ASP A 85 -25.47 -22.12 -23.64
C ASP A 85 -27.00 -22.05 -23.32
N ILE A 86 -27.49 -23.09 -22.62
CA ILE A 86 -28.89 -23.23 -22.25
C ILE A 86 -28.99 -23.39 -20.74
N ASN A 87 -29.94 -22.70 -20.10
CA ASN A 87 -30.18 -22.76 -18.65
C ASN A 87 -29.00 -22.31 -17.75
N VAL A 88 -28.07 -21.54 -18.28
CA VAL A 88 -27.08 -20.87 -17.47
C VAL A 88 -27.75 -19.73 -16.71
N ALA A 89 -27.75 -19.81 -15.38
CA ALA A 89 -28.32 -18.76 -14.54
C ALA A 89 -27.28 -17.71 -14.23
N GLU A 90 -27.56 -16.45 -14.52
CA GLU A 90 -26.82 -15.34 -13.95
C GLU A 90 -27.30 -15.10 -12.51
N LEU A 91 -26.35 -14.99 -11.56
CA LEU A 91 -26.65 -14.84 -10.15
C LEU A 91 -26.62 -13.36 -9.74
N THR A 92 -27.39 -13.03 -8.72
CA THR A 92 -27.32 -11.71 -8.09
C THR A 92 -25.98 -11.56 -7.36
N LEU A 93 -25.35 -10.41 -7.51
CA LEU A 93 -24.09 -10.09 -6.84
C LEU A 93 -24.32 -9.59 -5.40
N PRO A 94 -23.33 -9.73 -4.51
CA PRO A 94 -23.35 -9.09 -3.22
C PRO A 94 -23.52 -7.58 -3.32
N ASN A 95 -24.18 -7.01 -2.31
CA ASN A 95 -24.22 -5.58 -2.07
C ASN A 95 -23.30 -5.28 -0.89
N ASP A 96 -22.23 -4.52 -1.12
CA ASP A 96 -21.38 -3.99 -0.06
C ASP A 96 -22.21 -2.94 0.73
N GLY A 97 -22.35 -3.17 2.03
CA GLY A 97 -23.17 -2.33 2.90
C GLY A 97 -22.44 -1.15 3.51
N ASP A 98 -21.13 -1.03 3.23
CA ASP A 98 -20.34 0.11 3.71
C ASP A 98 -20.79 1.41 3.00
N ASP A 99 -20.66 2.56 3.68
CA ASP A 99 -21.13 3.84 3.17
C ASP A 99 -20.37 4.31 1.91
N ASP A 100 -21.06 5.06 1.06
CA ASP A 100 -20.54 5.73 -0.16
C ASP A 100 -20.05 4.80 -1.30
N ILE A 101 -20.46 3.54 -1.35
CA ILE A 101 -19.99 2.57 -2.32
C ILE A 101 -20.98 2.33 -3.46
N ASN A 102 -20.43 2.09 -4.65
CA ASN A 102 -21.21 1.67 -5.80
C ASN A 102 -21.78 0.25 -5.55
N ARG A 103 -23.08 0.16 -5.30
CA ARG A 103 -23.80 -1.07 -4.94
C ARG A 103 -23.70 -2.19 -5.99
N PHE A 104 -23.17 -1.92 -7.19
CA PHE A 104 -23.06 -2.89 -8.27
C PHE A 104 -21.68 -3.57 -8.36
N ASP A 105 -20.71 -3.10 -7.57
CA ASP A 105 -19.35 -3.63 -7.57
C ASP A 105 -18.79 -3.77 -6.16
N TYR A 106 -19.03 -4.93 -5.54
CA TYR A 106 -18.52 -5.26 -4.20
C TYR A 106 -16.98 -5.42 -4.16
N THR A 107 -16.32 -5.38 -5.33
CA THR A 107 -14.86 -5.37 -5.42
C THR A 107 -14.27 -3.95 -5.50
N ARG A 108 -15.14 -2.92 -5.56
CA ARG A 108 -14.77 -1.50 -5.65
C ARG A 108 -13.75 -1.20 -6.76
N GLY A 109 -13.90 -1.87 -7.91
CA GLY A 109 -13.00 -1.75 -9.07
C GLY A 109 -11.77 -2.67 -9.01
N GLN A 110 -11.48 -3.29 -7.88
CA GLN A 110 -10.29 -4.11 -7.65
C GLN A 110 -10.48 -5.61 -7.97
N GLY A 111 -11.56 -6.01 -8.63
CA GLY A 111 -11.81 -7.41 -8.99
C GLY A 111 -10.75 -8.07 -9.90
N TYR A 112 -9.71 -7.35 -10.29
CA TYR A 112 -8.50 -7.91 -10.88
C TYR A 112 -7.54 -8.46 -9.83
N TYR A 113 -7.63 -7.99 -8.60
CA TYR A 113 -6.77 -8.28 -7.48
C TYR A 113 -7.47 -9.15 -6.43
N ASN A 114 -8.63 -8.71 -5.93
CA ASN A 114 -9.40 -9.35 -4.88
C ASN A 114 -10.69 -9.98 -5.44
N LEU A 115 -10.68 -11.25 -5.67
CA LEU A 115 -11.85 -11.99 -6.19
C LEU A 115 -11.70 -13.46 -5.85
N TYR A 116 -12.70 -14.07 -5.19
CA TYR A 116 -12.80 -15.51 -5.03
C TYR A 116 -14.26 -15.95 -4.94
N ILE A 117 -14.49 -17.24 -5.23
CA ILE A 117 -15.74 -17.94 -4.98
C ILE A 117 -15.43 -19.31 -4.37
N GLU A 118 -16.19 -19.71 -3.36
CA GLU A 118 -16.03 -20.97 -2.65
C GLU A 118 -17.41 -21.53 -2.32
N ALA A 119 -17.64 -22.82 -2.48
CA ALA A 119 -18.91 -23.48 -2.20
C ALA A 119 -18.80 -24.46 -1.04
N ASP A 120 -19.84 -24.52 -0.20
CA ASP A 120 -19.92 -25.53 0.88
C ASP A 120 -20.01 -26.93 0.24
N PRO A 121 -19.06 -27.83 0.53
CA PRO A 121 -19.01 -29.16 -0.09
C PRO A 121 -20.20 -30.06 0.31
N SER A 122 -20.95 -29.69 1.33
CA SER A 122 -22.09 -30.44 1.84
C SER A 122 -23.46 -29.81 1.51
N ASN A 123 -23.47 -28.54 1.05
CA ASN A 123 -24.73 -27.83 0.79
C ASN A 123 -24.63 -26.92 -0.46
N PRO A 124 -25.29 -27.29 -1.58
CA PRO A 124 -25.19 -26.57 -2.85
C PRO A 124 -25.77 -25.13 -2.82
N ASN A 125 -26.46 -24.78 -1.73
CA ASN A 125 -27.06 -23.45 -1.55
C ASN A 125 -26.16 -22.52 -0.73
N VAL A 126 -25.09 -23.03 -0.12
CA VAL A 126 -24.16 -22.21 0.64
C VAL A 126 -22.93 -21.89 -0.21
N VAL A 127 -22.74 -20.60 -0.49
CA VAL A 127 -21.64 -20.09 -1.32
C VAL A 127 -21.05 -18.87 -0.64
N TYR A 128 -19.75 -18.74 -0.72
CA TYR A 128 -18.97 -17.60 -0.23
C TYR A 128 -18.29 -16.90 -1.41
N THR A 129 -18.16 -15.61 -1.33
CA THR A 129 -17.38 -14.81 -2.28
C THR A 129 -16.72 -13.65 -1.56
N GLY A 130 -15.64 -13.15 -2.11
CA GLY A 130 -14.91 -12.01 -1.58
C GLY A 130 -14.54 -11.00 -2.66
N GLY A 131 -14.50 -9.79 -2.26
CA GLY A 131 -13.96 -8.61 -2.91
C GLY A 131 -13.19 -7.82 -1.86
N ILE A 132 -13.59 -6.59 -1.56
CA ILE A 132 -13.07 -5.86 -0.40
C ILE A 132 -13.46 -6.58 0.89
N ASN A 133 -14.75 -6.92 1.03
CA ASN A 133 -15.29 -7.70 2.14
C ASN A 133 -15.64 -9.12 1.71
N ALA A 134 -15.90 -9.99 2.68
CA ALA A 134 -16.40 -11.34 2.47
C ALA A 134 -17.92 -11.40 2.61
N PHE A 135 -18.55 -12.21 1.76
CA PHE A 135 -19.99 -12.39 1.68
C PHE A 135 -20.37 -13.87 1.66
N LYS A 136 -21.57 -14.17 2.15
CA LYS A 136 -22.15 -15.51 2.20
C LYS A 136 -23.55 -15.49 1.64
N SER A 137 -23.87 -16.46 0.79
CA SER A 137 -25.24 -16.80 0.39
C SER A 137 -25.69 -18.13 1.00
N THR A 138 -26.96 -18.26 1.31
CA THR A 138 -27.60 -19.52 1.70
C THR A 138 -28.65 -19.98 0.69
N THR A 139 -28.75 -19.29 -0.45
CA THR A 139 -29.66 -19.58 -1.57
C THR A 139 -28.89 -19.89 -2.87
N GLY A 140 -27.58 -20.11 -2.77
CA GLY A 140 -26.70 -20.34 -3.93
C GLY A 140 -26.54 -19.11 -4.82
N GLY A 141 -26.69 -17.90 -4.27
CA GLY A 141 -26.62 -16.64 -5.03
C GLY A 141 -27.88 -16.32 -5.83
N GLN A 142 -28.95 -17.11 -5.68
CA GLN A 142 -30.21 -16.88 -6.40
C GLN A 142 -31.13 -15.95 -5.61
N ASP A 143 -31.57 -14.89 -6.26
CA ASP A 143 -32.53 -13.98 -5.68
C ASP A 143 -33.94 -14.57 -5.83
N THR A 144 -34.58 -14.85 -4.70
CA THR A 144 -35.97 -15.28 -4.64
C THR A 144 -36.90 -14.24 -4.00
N SER A 145 -36.34 -13.19 -3.33
CA SER A 145 -37.13 -12.19 -2.63
C SER A 145 -36.32 -10.99 -2.09
N GLY A 146 -35.13 -10.72 -2.60
CA GLY A 146 -34.24 -9.64 -2.16
C GLY A 146 -32.77 -9.99 -2.32
N ASN A 147 -31.87 -9.35 -1.56
CA ASN A 147 -30.44 -9.63 -1.64
C ASN A 147 -30.13 -11.04 -1.08
N PRO A 148 -29.66 -12.01 -1.91
CA PRO A 148 -29.35 -13.36 -1.46
C PRO A 148 -28.04 -13.48 -0.69
N TRP A 149 -27.35 -12.37 -0.46
CA TRP A 149 -26.04 -12.30 0.19
C TRP A 149 -26.09 -11.56 1.53
N SER A 150 -25.37 -12.10 2.50
CA SER A 150 -25.05 -11.44 3.76
C SER A 150 -23.59 -11.10 3.78
N GLN A 151 -23.24 -9.86 4.10
CA GLN A 151 -21.87 -9.45 4.38
C GLN A 151 -21.45 -10.07 5.71
N ILE A 152 -20.32 -10.78 5.74
CA ILE A 152 -19.82 -11.51 6.91
C ILE A 152 -18.51 -10.93 7.47
N SER A 153 -17.87 -10.03 6.75
CA SER A 153 -16.74 -9.26 7.26
C SER A 153 -16.90 -7.77 6.95
N HIS A 154 -16.32 -6.94 7.80
CA HIS A 154 -16.30 -5.49 7.67
C HIS A 154 -14.90 -4.97 7.94
N THR A 155 -14.37 -4.15 7.07
CA THR A 155 -13.03 -3.55 7.22
C THR A 155 -12.94 -2.58 8.39
N GLY A 156 -14.05 -1.91 8.73
CA GLY A 156 -14.14 -0.95 9.85
C GLY A 156 -14.46 -1.57 11.22
N GLY A 157 -14.87 -2.84 11.27
CA GLY A 157 -15.22 -3.51 12.54
C GLY A 157 -16.47 -3.01 13.26
N GLU A 158 -17.12 -1.97 12.77
CA GLU A 158 -18.25 -1.31 13.47
C GLU A 158 -19.57 -2.10 13.40
N PHE A 159 -19.75 -2.94 12.38
CA PHE A 159 -21.03 -3.59 12.08
C PHE A 159 -20.97 -5.13 12.06
N GLY A 160 -19.89 -5.75 12.55
CA GLY A 160 -19.78 -7.21 12.53
C GLY A 160 -18.35 -7.72 12.79
N SER A 161 -18.05 -8.92 12.31
CA SER A 161 -16.72 -9.47 12.42
C SER A 161 -15.73 -8.70 11.57
N TYR A 162 -14.67 -8.22 12.18
CA TYR A 162 -13.56 -7.62 11.44
C TYR A 162 -12.80 -8.71 10.66
N ALA A 163 -12.53 -8.45 9.38
CA ALA A 163 -11.45 -9.04 8.64
C ALA A 163 -10.80 -7.95 7.79
N HIS A 164 -9.49 -8.04 7.61
CA HIS A 164 -8.77 -7.09 6.75
C HIS A 164 -9.39 -7.06 5.34
N ALA A 165 -9.28 -5.93 4.67
CA ALA A 165 -9.74 -5.75 3.30
C ALA A 165 -9.06 -6.72 2.32
N ASP A 166 -9.56 -6.73 1.09
CA ASP A 166 -8.96 -7.38 -0.08
C ASP A 166 -8.87 -8.90 0.07
N GLN A 167 -10.03 -9.53 -0.08
CA GLN A 167 -10.18 -10.97 0.10
C GLN A 167 -9.66 -11.74 -1.12
N HIS A 168 -8.76 -12.72 -0.90
CA HIS A 168 -8.12 -13.49 -1.96
C HIS A 168 -8.63 -14.91 -2.10
N ALA A 169 -8.97 -15.56 -0.98
CA ALA A 169 -9.46 -16.93 -0.98
C ALA A 169 -10.25 -17.26 0.29
N ALA A 170 -11.11 -18.25 0.19
CA ALA A 170 -11.63 -18.99 1.32
C ALA A 170 -11.40 -20.48 1.09
N LEU A 171 -11.26 -21.23 2.17
CA LEU A 171 -11.16 -22.68 2.15
C LEU A 171 -12.05 -23.27 3.24
N ILE A 172 -13.01 -24.07 2.81
CA ILE A 172 -13.94 -24.76 3.70
C ILE A 172 -13.38 -26.15 4.03
N ASN A 173 -13.40 -26.52 5.32
CA ASN A 173 -13.01 -27.85 5.73
C ASN A 173 -14.05 -28.87 5.27
N GLU A 174 -13.66 -29.78 4.37
CA GLU A 174 -14.56 -30.79 3.78
C GLU A 174 -15.19 -31.71 4.83
N ASN A 175 -14.46 -32.00 5.93
CA ASN A 175 -14.93 -32.87 7.01
C ASN A 175 -15.77 -32.15 8.07
N ASP A 176 -15.64 -30.82 8.14
CA ASP A 176 -16.40 -29.98 9.07
C ASP A 176 -16.66 -28.60 8.43
N PRO A 177 -17.69 -28.48 7.59
CA PRO A 177 -17.97 -27.24 6.87
C PRO A 177 -18.33 -26.02 7.73
N ASN A 178 -18.36 -26.18 9.08
CA ASN A 178 -18.43 -25.04 9.98
C ASN A 178 -17.12 -24.26 10.02
N LYS A 179 -16.00 -24.92 9.72
CA LYS A 179 -14.67 -24.36 9.80
C LYS A 179 -14.22 -23.82 8.46
N ILE A 180 -13.91 -22.55 8.43
CA ILE A 180 -13.48 -21.84 7.21
C ILE A 180 -12.23 -21.04 7.53
N ILE A 181 -11.27 -21.05 6.62
CA ILE A 181 -10.13 -20.15 6.61
C ILE A 181 -10.34 -19.16 5.48
N PHE A 182 -10.15 -17.86 5.78
CA PHE A 182 -10.10 -16.78 4.82
C PHE A 182 -8.69 -16.23 4.74
N SER A 183 -8.27 -15.79 3.57
CA SER A 183 -7.01 -15.07 3.37
C SER A 183 -7.28 -13.71 2.71
N ASN A 184 -6.57 -12.71 3.19
CA ASN A 184 -6.64 -11.33 2.72
C ASN A 184 -5.28 -10.65 2.94
N ASP A 185 -5.17 -9.36 2.62
CA ASP A 185 -3.91 -8.61 2.73
C ASP A 185 -3.41 -8.46 4.18
N GLY A 186 -4.27 -8.59 5.17
CA GLY A 186 -3.90 -8.65 6.58
C GLY A 186 -3.50 -10.05 7.07
N GLY A 187 -3.53 -11.08 6.20
CA GLY A 187 -3.10 -12.44 6.53
C GLY A 187 -4.23 -13.46 6.57
N THR A 188 -4.19 -14.36 7.56
CA THR A 188 -5.12 -15.48 7.68
C THR A 188 -6.14 -15.26 8.78
N PHE A 189 -7.40 -15.50 8.45
CA PHE A 189 -8.55 -15.38 9.35
C PHE A 189 -9.31 -16.70 9.40
N TYR A 190 -9.93 -16.99 10.53
CA TYR A 190 -10.62 -18.26 10.77
C TYR A 190 -12.04 -18.03 11.28
N SER A 191 -12.97 -18.80 10.77
CA SER A 191 -14.32 -18.93 11.29
C SER A 191 -14.61 -20.34 11.79
N PRO A 192 -15.08 -20.54 13.02
CA PRO A 192 -15.51 -21.83 13.53
C PRO A 192 -16.97 -22.16 13.20
N ASN A 193 -17.74 -21.23 12.59
CA ASN A 193 -19.19 -21.29 12.55
C ASN A 193 -19.77 -20.75 11.22
N LYS A 194 -19.18 -21.14 10.09
CA LYS A 194 -19.67 -20.79 8.75
C LYS A 194 -19.71 -19.28 8.47
N GLY A 195 -18.75 -18.50 8.99
CA GLY A 195 -18.71 -17.06 8.82
C GLY A 195 -19.58 -16.28 9.81
N GLY A 196 -20.15 -16.94 10.86
CA GLY A 196 -20.90 -16.27 11.90
C GLY A 196 -20.03 -15.43 12.84
N SER A 197 -18.76 -15.80 12.96
CA SER A 197 -17.68 -14.98 13.54
C SER A 197 -16.40 -15.25 12.79
N ILE A 198 -15.54 -14.24 12.70
CA ILE A 198 -14.24 -14.33 12.02
C ILE A 198 -13.18 -13.78 12.98
N GLU A 199 -12.08 -14.50 13.13
CA GLU A 199 -11.00 -14.16 14.05
C GLU A 199 -9.66 -14.23 13.33
N ALA A 200 -8.76 -13.27 13.57
CA ALA A 200 -7.40 -13.28 13.03
C ALA A 200 -6.59 -14.50 13.55
N ARG A 201 -5.81 -15.10 12.68
CA ARG A 201 -4.90 -16.23 12.98
C ARG A 201 -3.49 -15.93 12.43
N ILE A 202 -2.96 -14.78 12.81
CA ILE A 202 -1.69 -14.25 12.32
C ILE A 202 -0.59 -14.24 13.39
N LEU A 203 -0.86 -14.78 14.57
CA LEU A 203 0.11 -14.81 15.66
C LEU A 203 1.40 -15.54 15.23
N ASN A 204 2.54 -14.88 15.38
CA ASN A 204 3.87 -15.34 14.95
C ASN A 204 4.02 -15.51 13.42
N TYR A 205 3.13 -14.93 12.64
CA TYR A 205 3.24 -14.88 11.19
C TYR A 205 3.69 -13.48 10.76
N HIS A 206 4.97 -13.38 10.38
CA HIS A 206 5.61 -12.10 10.07
C HIS A 206 5.83 -11.98 8.56
N THR A 207 4.85 -11.45 7.84
CA THR A 207 4.89 -11.24 6.38
C THR A 207 4.65 -9.80 5.98
N THR A 208 4.94 -8.87 6.86
CA THR A 208 4.77 -7.45 6.60
C THR A 208 5.74 -6.98 5.51
N GLN A 209 5.23 -6.30 4.51
CA GLN A 209 6.03 -5.66 3.47
C GLN A 209 6.15 -4.17 3.75
N TYR A 210 7.36 -3.71 4.05
CA TYR A 210 7.64 -2.30 4.28
C TYR A 210 7.91 -1.58 2.96
N TYR A 211 7.27 -0.42 2.79
CA TYR A 211 7.62 0.56 1.77
C TYR A 211 8.75 1.49 2.24
N THR A 212 8.72 1.86 3.53
CA THR A 212 9.68 2.76 4.14
C THR A 212 10.01 2.31 5.55
N VAL A 213 11.22 2.64 5.99
CA VAL A 213 11.67 2.43 7.36
C VAL A 213 12.37 3.70 7.87
N ALA A 214 12.26 3.96 9.16
CA ALA A 214 12.92 5.06 9.83
C ALA A 214 13.40 4.62 11.22
N VAL A 215 14.54 5.15 11.63
CA VAL A 215 15.13 4.91 12.95
C VAL A 215 15.17 6.24 13.70
N ALA A 216 14.70 6.23 14.94
CA ALA A 216 14.84 7.39 15.81
C ALA A 216 16.29 7.54 16.29
N PRO A 217 16.75 8.77 16.56
CA PRO A 217 18.06 8.96 17.21
C PRO A 217 18.17 8.17 18.51
N THR A 218 19.30 7.52 18.73
CA THR A 218 19.60 6.80 19.96
C THR A 218 19.34 7.71 21.17
N GLN A 219 18.62 7.20 22.16
CA GLN A 219 18.22 7.91 23.36
C GLN A 219 17.13 9.00 23.21
N MET A 220 16.59 9.24 22.01
CA MET A 220 15.50 10.20 21.81
C MET A 220 14.31 9.92 22.74
N PHE A 221 13.97 8.65 22.92
CA PHE A 221 12.87 8.18 23.77
C PHE A 221 13.32 7.60 25.12
N ASN A 222 14.60 7.73 25.48
CA ASN A 222 15.10 7.14 26.73
C ASN A 222 14.40 7.75 27.95
N ASN A 223 13.80 6.91 28.81
CA ASN A 223 12.97 7.31 29.95
C ASN A 223 11.81 8.25 29.59
N HIS A 224 11.31 8.15 28.37
CA HIS A 224 10.19 8.91 27.88
C HIS A 224 8.93 8.08 27.89
N THR A 225 7.86 8.61 28.49
CA THR A 225 6.53 7.97 28.47
C THR A 225 5.63 8.77 27.52
N ILE A 226 5.03 8.09 26.57
CA ILE A 226 4.04 8.68 25.68
C ILE A 226 2.70 7.99 25.90
N ASP A 227 1.64 8.77 25.91
CA ASP A 227 0.27 8.29 25.81
C ASP A 227 -0.12 8.30 24.34
N VAL A 228 -0.06 7.14 23.69
CA VAL A 228 -0.56 6.99 22.33
C VAL A 228 -2.07 6.94 22.40
N TYR A 229 -2.67 8.11 22.36
CA TYR A 229 -4.11 8.27 22.31
C TYR A 229 -4.55 8.31 20.84
N GLY A 230 -5.41 7.38 20.51
CA GLY A 230 -6.01 7.11 19.24
C GLY A 230 -6.00 8.23 18.23
N TYR A 231 -5.73 7.89 16.99
CA TYR A 231 -6.05 8.68 15.84
C TYR A 231 -4.98 9.57 15.22
N VAL A 232 -4.12 8.96 14.50
CA VAL A 232 -3.61 9.66 13.32
C VAL A 232 -4.49 9.41 12.11
N ASP A 233 -5.30 8.35 12.11
CA ASP A 233 -6.08 8.01 10.93
C ASP A 233 -7.28 7.06 11.13
N GLY A 234 -8.24 7.42 11.93
CA GLY A 234 -9.51 6.68 11.91
C GLY A 234 -9.48 5.28 12.54
N VAL A 235 -8.39 4.86 13.17
CA VAL A 235 -8.33 3.60 13.93
C VAL A 235 -8.99 3.80 15.28
N SER A 236 -10.26 3.46 15.37
CA SER A 236 -11.15 3.76 16.50
C SER A 236 -10.96 2.89 17.75
N ASN A 237 -9.89 2.10 17.85
CA ASN A 237 -9.73 1.13 18.93
C ASN A 237 -8.33 1.02 19.54
N VAL A 238 -7.52 2.05 19.45
CA VAL A 238 -6.35 2.10 20.32
C VAL A 238 -6.85 2.60 21.67
N ASN A 239 -7.09 1.70 22.61
CA ASN A 239 -7.26 2.08 24.02
C ASN A 239 -6.06 2.95 24.41
N ASP A 240 -6.31 3.97 25.24
CA ASP A 240 -5.24 4.77 25.85
C ASP A 240 -4.10 3.84 26.30
N GLN A 241 -3.02 3.80 25.56
CA GLN A 241 -1.84 3.00 25.89
C GLN A 241 -0.73 3.93 26.32
N PHE A 242 -0.46 3.93 27.61
CA PHE A 242 0.74 4.56 28.14
C PHE A 242 1.93 3.63 27.87
N ILE A 243 2.86 4.10 27.05
CA ILE A 243 4.05 3.38 26.70
C ILE A 243 5.22 4.09 27.35
N THR A 244 5.92 3.37 28.21
CA THR A 244 7.14 3.89 28.85
C THR A 244 8.35 3.25 28.17
N PHE A 245 9.15 4.06 27.54
CA PHE A 245 10.43 3.65 26.97
C PHE A 245 11.51 3.69 28.07
N SER A 246 11.54 2.69 28.94
CA SER A 246 12.40 2.72 30.14
C SER A 246 13.89 2.54 29.84
N ASN A 247 14.26 1.97 28.72
CA ASN A 247 15.64 1.82 28.24
C ASN A 247 15.65 1.64 26.71
N ALA A 248 14.74 2.29 26.00
CA ALA A 248 14.64 2.13 24.55
C ALA A 248 15.85 2.78 23.88
N THR A 249 16.82 1.97 23.53
CA THR A 249 17.97 2.39 22.72
C THR A 249 17.63 2.37 21.24
N ASP A 250 16.67 1.53 20.85
CA ASP A 250 16.34 1.26 19.47
C ASP A 250 14.82 1.44 19.26
N VAL A 251 14.44 2.62 18.79
CA VAL A 251 13.07 2.91 18.34
C VAL A 251 13.10 3.08 16.84
N TYR A 252 12.28 2.32 16.15
CA TYR A 252 12.15 2.36 14.70
C TYR A 252 10.68 2.25 14.29
N GLY A 253 10.39 2.68 13.09
CA GLY A 253 9.06 2.60 12.52
C GLY A 253 9.11 2.41 11.03
N GLY A 254 7.98 2.11 10.44
CA GLY A 254 7.90 1.94 9.00
C GLY A 254 6.48 1.97 8.49
N GLY A 255 6.35 2.45 7.26
CA GLY A 255 5.13 2.38 6.48
C GLY A 255 5.06 1.07 5.73
N MET A 256 3.91 0.39 5.83
CA MET A 256 3.70 -0.97 5.35
C MET A 256 2.58 -1.01 4.32
N GLN A 257 2.72 -1.90 3.36
CA GLN A 257 1.62 -2.20 2.44
C GLN A 257 0.42 -2.73 3.22
N ASP A 258 -0.75 -2.14 2.99
CA ASP A 258 -2.06 -2.52 3.52
C ASP A 258 -2.18 -2.55 5.07
N ASN A 259 -1.08 -2.31 5.80
CA ASN A 259 -1.01 -2.41 7.26
C ASN A 259 -0.60 -1.10 7.95
N GLY A 260 -0.74 0.03 7.27
CA GLY A 260 -0.49 1.35 7.83
C GLY A 260 0.97 1.63 8.19
N THR A 261 1.17 2.42 9.23
CA THR A 261 2.50 2.75 9.78
C THR A 261 2.54 2.35 11.23
N SER A 262 3.59 1.66 11.65
CA SER A 262 3.80 1.28 13.04
C SER A 262 5.11 1.82 13.60
N ILE A 263 5.14 2.00 14.93
CA ILE A 263 6.37 2.20 15.72
C ILE A 263 6.67 0.90 16.45
N GLN A 264 7.94 0.54 16.44
CA GLN A 264 8.47 -0.61 17.17
C GLN A 264 9.61 -0.15 18.07
N PHE A 265 9.73 -0.78 19.23
CA PHE A 265 10.81 -0.51 20.16
C PHE A 265 11.22 -1.80 20.86
N ASN A 266 12.51 -1.91 21.14
CA ASN A 266 13.03 -2.99 21.97
C ASN A 266 13.01 -2.53 23.44
N ASP A 267 12.19 -3.16 24.25
CA ASP A 267 12.34 -3.15 25.69
C ASP A 267 13.01 -4.46 26.11
N THR A 268 14.00 -4.40 27.00
CA THR A 268 14.72 -5.56 27.53
C THR A 268 13.82 -6.51 28.32
N ASP A 269 12.67 -6.04 28.76
CA ASP A 269 11.74 -6.76 29.64
C ASP A 269 10.47 -7.27 28.96
N SER A 270 10.22 -6.88 27.68
CA SER A 270 9.06 -7.32 26.91
C SER A 270 9.43 -7.62 25.46
N PRO A 271 8.80 -8.62 24.81
CA PRO A 271 8.93 -8.77 23.38
C PRO A 271 8.45 -7.47 22.70
N SER A 272 9.17 -7.05 21.66
CA SER A 272 8.89 -5.83 20.91
C SER A 272 7.39 -5.70 20.58
N GLU A 273 6.73 -4.73 21.17
CA GLU A 273 5.37 -4.38 20.81
C GLU A 273 5.41 -3.42 19.63
N ALA A 274 4.58 -3.67 18.64
CA ALA A 274 4.32 -2.75 17.55
C ALA A 274 3.08 -1.91 17.89
N ILE A 275 3.16 -0.61 17.65
CA ILE A 275 2.04 0.30 17.86
C ILE A 275 1.66 0.88 16.52
N ASP A 276 0.41 0.70 16.15
CA ASP A 276 -0.12 1.26 14.92
C ASP A 276 -0.35 2.76 15.06
N ILE A 277 0.23 3.52 14.15
CA ILE A 277 0.11 4.98 14.09
C ILE A 277 -0.88 5.42 13.01
N SER A 278 -0.95 4.68 11.90
CA SER A 278 -1.89 4.95 10.82
C SER A 278 -2.42 3.67 10.19
N SER A 279 -3.47 3.78 9.38
CA SER A 279 -4.06 2.70 8.58
C SER A 279 -3.78 2.87 7.07
N GLY A 280 -4.30 1.98 6.22
CA GLY A 280 -4.11 1.98 4.78
C GLY A 280 -2.70 1.54 4.38
N ASP A 281 -2.20 2.03 3.24
CA ASP A 281 -0.79 1.84 2.86
C ASP A 281 0.06 2.92 3.53
N GLY A 282 0.89 2.54 4.48
CA GLY A 282 1.84 3.46 5.11
C GLY A 282 2.95 3.82 4.12
N ALA A 283 3.13 5.11 3.83
CA ALA A 283 4.09 5.58 2.83
C ALA A 283 5.28 6.30 3.47
N ILE A 284 5.28 7.63 3.50
CA ILE A 284 6.37 8.40 4.11
C ILE A 284 6.42 8.11 5.62
N THR A 285 7.62 7.81 6.11
CA THR A 285 7.89 7.58 7.53
C THR A 285 9.24 8.19 7.88
N PHE A 286 9.26 9.18 8.80
CA PHE A 286 10.47 9.78 9.32
C PHE A 286 10.35 10.03 10.81
N PHE A 287 11.43 9.82 11.56
CA PHE A 287 11.61 10.42 12.88
C PHE A 287 12.41 11.72 12.77
N SER A 288 12.09 12.69 13.61
CA SER A 288 12.96 13.84 13.83
C SER A 288 14.37 13.36 14.19
N GLN A 289 15.38 13.96 13.61
CA GLN A 289 16.77 13.75 13.99
C GLN A 289 17.24 14.79 15.02
N ASN A 290 16.36 15.70 15.42
CA ASN A 290 16.61 16.67 16.49
C ASN A 290 16.06 16.12 17.82
N PRO A 291 16.90 15.75 18.80
CA PRO A 291 16.44 15.18 20.07
C PRO A 291 15.66 16.17 20.95
N ASP A 292 15.78 17.47 20.70
CA ASP A 292 15.06 18.50 21.43
C ASP A 292 13.65 18.75 20.89
N ASN A 293 13.33 18.22 19.69
CA ASN A 293 12.00 18.28 19.08
C ASN A 293 11.60 16.90 18.57
N LYS A 294 10.86 16.16 19.39
CA LYS A 294 10.51 14.75 19.18
C LYS A 294 9.21 14.61 18.41
N TYR A 295 9.30 14.15 17.18
CA TYR A 295 8.13 13.87 16.36
C TYR A 295 8.41 12.79 15.32
N MET A 296 7.34 12.27 14.76
CA MET A 296 7.34 11.38 13.62
C MET A 296 6.49 11.94 12.49
N ILE A 297 6.94 11.84 11.26
CA ILE A 297 6.14 12.12 10.08
C ILE A 297 5.62 10.79 9.53
N VAL A 298 4.34 10.74 9.23
CA VAL A 298 3.69 9.59 8.62
C VAL A 298 2.77 10.04 7.48
N SER A 299 2.67 9.24 6.43
CA SER A 299 1.65 9.44 5.41
C SER A 299 1.02 8.12 4.97
N THR A 300 -0.17 8.23 4.39
CA THR A 300 -0.78 7.14 3.64
C THR A 300 -0.45 7.25 2.15
N GLN A 301 -0.89 6.26 1.36
CA GLN A 301 -0.76 6.25 -0.09
C GLN A 301 -1.26 7.56 -0.72
N SER A 302 -0.60 7.99 -1.79
CA SER A 302 -0.90 9.23 -2.53
C SER A 302 -0.93 10.49 -1.66
N ASN A 303 -0.25 10.49 -0.50
CA ASN A 303 -0.39 11.49 0.56
C ASN A 303 -1.85 11.78 0.93
N GLY A 304 -2.77 10.83 0.78
CA GLY A 304 -4.17 11.01 1.15
C GLY A 304 -4.33 11.57 2.56
N ARG A 305 -3.36 11.24 3.42
CA ARG A 305 -3.16 11.81 4.74
C ARG A 305 -1.66 11.95 5.00
N LEU A 306 -1.25 13.12 5.49
CA LEU A 306 0.14 13.46 5.80
C LEU A 306 0.17 14.18 7.14
N TRP A 307 0.78 13.56 8.14
CA TRP A 307 0.71 14.00 9.53
C TRP A 307 2.08 14.08 10.17
N ALA A 308 2.24 15.08 11.06
CA ALA A 308 3.28 15.11 12.07
C ALA A 308 2.69 14.69 13.42
N VAL A 309 3.27 13.68 14.03
CA VAL A 309 2.88 13.14 15.35
C VAL A 309 3.86 13.64 16.38
N ASP A 310 3.39 14.42 17.34
CA ASP A 310 4.17 15.05 18.39
C ASP A 310 4.39 14.10 19.58
N PHE A 311 5.64 13.93 19.98
CA PHE A 311 6.04 13.14 21.13
C PHE A 311 6.79 13.98 22.19
N ASN A 312 6.70 15.32 22.15
CA ASN A 312 7.46 16.18 23.07
C ASN A 312 6.97 16.12 24.52
N ASP A 313 5.66 15.89 24.73
CA ASP A 313 5.11 15.83 26.08
C ASP A 313 5.43 14.49 26.74
N ASN A 314 6.30 14.50 27.75
CA ASN A 314 6.53 13.33 28.60
C ASN A 314 5.33 13.11 29.53
N ASN A 315 4.76 11.90 29.54
CA ASN A 315 3.47 11.55 30.15
C ASN A 315 2.25 12.29 29.54
N GLY A 316 2.43 12.92 28.39
CA GLY A 316 1.38 13.61 27.66
C GLY A 316 0.79 12.78 26.55
N ARG A 317 -0.40 13.19 26.08
CA ARG A 317 -1.03 12.61 24.90
C ARG A 317 -0.28 13.03 23.65
N THR A 318 -0.04 12.08 22.75
CA THR A 318 0.44 12.40 21.41
C THR A 318 -0.54 13.34 20.73
N ARG A 319 -0.02 14.36 20.09
CA ARG A 319 -0.80 15.27 19.25
C ARG A 319 -0.44 15.01 17.81
N SER A 320 -1.39 15.18 16.92
CA SER A 320 -1.14 15.06 15.49
C SER A 320 -1.50 16.35 14.78
N ARG A 321 -0.71 16.70 13.77
CA ARG A 321 -0.93 17.86 12.92
C ARG A 321 -0.99 17.43 11.46
N ASN A 322 -2.12 17.71 10.80
CA ASN A 322 -2.24 17.52 9.37
C ASN A 322 -1.40 18.57 8.63
N LEU A 323 -0.48 18.15 7.78
CA LEU A 323 0.44 19.04 7.07
C LEU A 323 -0.12 19.57 5.75
N CYS A 324 -1.09 18.91 5.17
CA CYS A 324 -1.57 19.23 3.83
C CYS A 324 -3.04 19.70 3.75
N GLY A 325 -3.74 19.79 4.89
CA GLY A 325 -5.13 20.26 4.93
C GLY A 325 -6.13 19.23 4.41
N SER A 326 -7.14 19.68 3.67
CA SER A 326 -8.24 18.83 3.18
C SER A 326 -7.99 18.18 1.81
N ASP A 327 -6.95 18.59 1.10
CA ASP A 327 -6.62 18.09 -0.25
C ASP A 327 -5.14 17.74 -0.32
N CYS A 328 -4.84 16.50 0.00
CA CYS A 328 -3.49 15.96 0.05
C CYS A 328 -3.21 14.95 -1.07
N SER A 329 -4.22 14.54 -1.81
CA SER A 329 -4.12 13.46 -2.81
C SER A 329 -3.35 13.90 -4.05
N TYR A 330 -2.00 13.85 -3.98
CA TYR A 330 -1.11 14.16 -5.10
C TYR A 330 0.14 13.29 -5.06
N GLY A 331 0.88 13.30 -6.17
CA GLY A 331 2.13 12.56 -6.32
C GLY A 331 1.92 11.11 -6.76
N TYR A 332 2.78 10.24 -6.27
CA TYR A 332 2.76 8.82 -6.56
C TYR A 332 1.93 8.05 -5.51
N PHE A 333 1.60 6.80 -5.81
CA PHE A 333 0.95 5.92 -4.83
C PHE A 333 1.78 5.86 -3.53
N ILE A 334 3.05 5.56 -3.61
CA ILE A 334 4.02 5.74 -2.53
C ILE A 334 4.90 6.94 -2.86
N ASN A 335 4.63 8.07 -2.21
CA ASN A 335 5.37 9.29 -2.41
C ASN A 335 6.80 9.19 -1.89
N ARG A 336 7.70 9.89 -2.58
CA ARG A 336 9.05 10.12 -2.10
C ARG A 336 9.05 11.33 -1.17
N GLY A 337 9.84 11.25 -0.12
CA GLY A 337 9.99 12.34 0.85
C GLY A 337 11.40 12.46 1.36
N ALA A 338 11.72 13.62 1.93
CA ALA A 338 12.92 13.87 2.71
C ALA A 338 12.62 14.90 3.79
N LEU A 339 13.17 14.70 4.99
CA LEU A 339 12.93 15.54 6.16
C LEU A 339 14.21 16.27 6.55
N ASP A 340 14.14 17.59 6.62
CA ASP A 340 15.14 18.40 7.28
C ASP A 340 14.67 18.74 8.71
N SER A 341 15.13 17.95 9.68
CA SER A 341 14.75 18.12 11.09
C SER A 341 15.37 19.37 11.73
N ASN A 342 16.45 19.93 11.18
CA ASN A 342 17.09 21.12 11.72
C ASN A 342 16.30 22.39 11.35
N ASN A 343 15.75 22.42 10.16
CA ASN A 343 15.01 23.57 9.65
C ASN A 343 13.49 23.35 9.65
N GLY A 344 12.98 22.21 10.14
CA GLY A 344 11.55 21.90 10.22
C GLY A 344 10.87 21.86 8.84
N VAL A 345 11.53 21.29 7.82
CA VAL A 345 11.00 21.23 6.44
C VAL A 345 10.85 19.80 5.97
N LEU A 346 9.65 19.46 5.54
CA LEU A 346 9.36 18.21 4.87
C LEU A 346 9.20 18.46 3.36
N PHE A 347 9.98 17.75 2.56
CA PHE A 347 9.84 17.69 1.12
C PHE A 347 9.08 16.43 0.71
N SER A 348 8.16 16.55 -0.25
CA SER A 348 7.44 15.42 -0.84
C SER A 348 7.22 15.62 -2.33
N THR A 349 7.05 14.54 -3.07
CA THR A 349 6.67 14.62 -4.48
C THR A 349 5.24 15.15 -4.64
N TYR A 350 5.07 16.18 -5.46
CA TYR A 350 3.77 16.74 -5.84
C TYR A 350 3.28 16.15 -7.17
N ASN A 351 4.19 16.01 -8.11
CA ASN A 351 4.01 15.31 -9.40
C ASN A 351 5.38 14.87 -9.94
N GLU A 352 5.42 14.32 -11.14
CA GLU A 352 6.65 13.80 -11.75
C GLU A 352 7.81 14.82 -11.81
N ASN A 353 7.52 16.12 -11.85
CA ASN A 353 8.52 17.18 -12.09
C ASN A 353 8.57 18.25 -10.99
N THR A 354 7.81 18.07 -9.92
CA THR A 354 7.60 19.09 -8.89
C THR A 354 7.64 18.47 -7.50
N LEU A 355 8.36 19.09 -6.59
CA LEU A 355 8.29 18.85 -5.15
C LEU A 355 7.39 19.89 -4.49
N ILE A 356 6.83 19.52 -3.35
CA ILE A 356 6.21 20.43 -2.40
C ILE A 356 7.02 20.40 -1.10
N ALA A 357 7.32 21.57 -0.55
CA ALA A 357 7.98 21.74 0.73
C ALA A 357 6.97 22.27 1.75
N TYR A 358 6.84 21.59 2.88
CA TYR A 358 6.00 22.00 4.02
C TYR A 358 6.89 22.50 5.15
N TYR A 359 6.53 23.63 5.78
CA TYR A 359 7.28 24.24 6.88
C TYR A 359 6.33 24.93 7.86
N GLY A 360 6.88 25.36 9.01
CA GLY A 360 6.13 26.04 10.07
C GLY A 360 5.19 25.15 10.87
N TRP A 361 5.27 23.86 10.70
CA TRP A 361 4.40 22.87 11.35
C TRP A 361 5.00 22.25 12.62
N ASP A 362 6.28 22.42 12.87
CA ASP A 362 7.07 21.75 13.89
C ASP A 362 7.03 22.43 15.28
N ASP A 363 6.37 23.59 15.41
CA ASP A 363 6.02 24.19 16.68
C ASP A 363 4.70 23.64 17.22
N PHE A 364 4.74 22.55 17.95
CA PHE A 364 3.57 21.90 18.55
C PHE A 364 3.01 22.64 19.78
N SER A 365 3.72 23.63 20.33
CA SER A 365 3.26 24.44 21.46
C SER A 365 2.09 25.36 21.07
N ASN A 366 2.01 25.73 19.78
CA ASN A 366 0.98 26.60 19.25
C ASN A 366 -0.26 25.79 18.83
N THR A 367 -1.27 25.72 19.71
CA THR A 367 -2.54 25.01 19.46
C THR A 367 -3.57 25.80 18.64
N GLY A 368 -3.26 27.05 18.29
CA GLY A 368 -4.14 27.94 17.52
C GLY A 368 -3.69 28.07 16.07
N ASN A 369 -4.53 27.60 15.15
CA ASN A 369 -4.41 27.64 13.68
C ASN A 369 -3.27 26.80 13.09
N ASN A 370 -3.66 25.89 12.18
CA ASN A 370 -2.76 25.19 11.29
C ASN A 370 -1.90 26.19 10.49
N GLN A 371 -0.69 26.44 10.97
CA GLN A 371 0.26 27.32 10.27
C GLN A 371 1.23 26.51 9.41
N THR A 372 0.79 25.38 8.88
CA THR A 372 1.59 24.71 7.86
C THR A 372 1.55 25.56 6.60
N GLU A 373 2.68 26.10 6.23
CA GLU A 373 2.91 26.78 4.97
C GLU A 373 3.57 25.81 3.99
N ASN A 374 3.43 26.11 2.70
CA ASN A 374 4.07 25.29 1.67
C ASN A 374 4.47 26.12 0.46
N PHE A 375 5.42 25.61 -0.31
CA PHE A 375 5.76 26.10 -1.63
C PHE A 375 6.22 24.97 -2.55
N GLN A 376 6.19 25.20 -3.86
CA GLN A 376 6.59 24.22 -4.85
C GLN A 376 7.99 24.50 -5.39
N ILE A 377 8.76 23.43 -5.63
CA ILE A 377 10.04 23.46 -6.33
C ILE A 377 9.85 22.72 -7.65
N ASN A 378 9.82 23.45 -8.75
CA ASN A 378 9.48 22.93 -10.07
C ASN A 378 10.73 22.66 -10.92
N GLY A 379 10.56 21.88 -12.00
CA GLY A 379 11.54 21.75 -13.08
C GLY A 379 12.55 20.64 -12.89
N PHE A 380 12.15 19.52 -12.26
CA PHE A 380 12.87 18.27 -12.30
C PHE A 380 12.40 17.48 -13.53
N GLY A 381 13.34 17.15 -14.43
CA GLY A 381 13.00 16.39 -15.63
C GLY A 381 12.92 14.87 -15.37
N GLY A 382 11.96 14.19 -16.00
CA GLY A 382 12.01 12.73 -16.12
C GLY A 382 11.48 11.89 -14.96
N GLY A 383 10.72 12.47 -14.05
CA GLY A 383 10.09 11.76 -12.93
C GLY A 383 11.02 11.59 -11.72
N ILE A 384 10.60 12.17 -10.60
CA ILE A 384 11.37 12.13 -9.34
C ILE A 384 11.30 10.74 -8.73
N THR A 385 12.45 10.15 -8.39
CA THR A 385 12.55 8.80 -7.85
C THR A 385 13.10 8.74 -6.43
N THR A 386 13.95 9.70 -6.04
CA THR A 386 14.53 9.74 -4.69
C THR A 386 14.88 11.15 -4.28
N LEU A 387 14.88 11.38 -2.98
CA LEU A 387 15.19 12.66 -2.32
C LEU A 387 16.08 12.40 -1.11
N THR A 388 17.12 13.21 -0.93
CA THR A 388 17.98 13.13 0.26
C THR A 388 18.38 14.52 0.71
N VAL A 389 18.12 14.84 1.98
CA VAL A 389 18.58 16.06 2.64
C VAL A 389 19.99 15.83 3.19
N SER A 390 20.86 16.81 3.02
CA SER A 390 22.20 16.74 3.57
C SER A 390 22.19 16.76 5.11
N PRO A 391 22.84 15.82 5.76
CA PRO A 391 23.01 15.86 7.22
C PRO A 391 24.07 16.86 7.68
N HIS A 392 24.85 17.44 6.76
CA HIS A 392 26.01 18.30 7.05
C HIS A 392 25.66 19.78 7.07
N THR A 393 24.61 20.21 6.36
CA THR A 393 24.15 21.60 6.31
C THR A 393 23.02 21.81 7.32
N THR A 394 23.27 22.63 8.36
CA THR A 394 22.30 22.84 9.45
C THR A 394 21.65 24.22 9.45
N ASN A 395 22.23 25.21 8.75
CA ASN A 395 21.74 26.60 8.71
C ASN A 395 20.80 26.87 7.50
N SER A 396 20.78 25.96 6.55
CA SER A 396 19.90 25.95 5.37
C SER A 396 19.74 24.51 4.92
N THR A 397 18.88 24.26 3.95
CA THR A 397 18.66 22.90 3.44
C THR A 397 19.39 22.71 2.11
N THR A 398 20.29 21.75 2.07
CA THR A 398 20.82 21.18 0.82
C THR A 398 20.05 19.90 0.51
N LEU A 399 19.39 19.86 -0.63
CA LEU A 399 18.57 18.71 -1.07
C LEU A 399 19.11 18.14 -2.39
N LEU A 400 19.31 16.83 -2.43
CA LEU A 400 19.57 16.09 -3.66
C LEU A 400 18.29 15.44 -4.18
N VAL A 401 18.09 15.53 -5.50
CA VAL A 401 16.90 15.00 -6.19
C VAL A 401 17.33 14.14 -7.36
N GLY A 402 17.04 12.85 -7.28
CA GLY A 402 17.28 11.87 -8.33
C GLY A 402 16.02 11.61 -9.16
N THR A 403 16.19 11.28 -10.44
CA THR A 403 15.09 11.04 -11.36
C THR A 403 15.18 9.69 -12.07
N LYS A 404 14.06 9.29 -12.66
CA LYS A 404 13.90 8.07 -13.46
C LYS A 404 14.79 8.03 -14.70
N THR A 405 15.26 9.19 -15.18
CA THR A 405 16.12 9.33 -16.37
C THR A 405 17.59 9.57 -16.04
N GLY A 406 18.01 9.39 -14.78
CA GLY A 406 19.39 9.57 -14.37
C GLY A 406 19.81 11.02 -14.09
N GLN A 407 18.88 11.98 -14.12
CA GLN A 407 19.21 13.34 -13.74
C GLN A 407 19.38 13.43 -12.22
N LEU A 408 20.49 14.01 -11.77
CA LEU A 408 20.76 14.32 -10.37
C LEU A 408 20.90 15.82 -10.18
N THR A 409 19.98 16.41 -9.39
CA THR A 409 19.93 17.84 -9.14
C THR A 409 20.22 18.14 -7.68
N ARG A 410 21.16 19.04 -7.42
CA ARG A 410 21.40 19.65 -6.11
C ARG A 410 20.62 20.95 -6.01
N VAL A 411 19.84 21.08 -4.94
CA VAL A 411 19.08 22.29 -4.60
C VAL A 411 19.67 22.88 -3.32
N GLU A 412 20.29 24.04 -3.45
CA GLU A 412 20.80 24.81 -2.32
C GLU A 412 19.72 25.72 -1.77
N ASN A 413 19.73 25.98 -0.45
CA ASN A 413 18.70 26.77 0.24
C ASN A 413 17.29 26.25 -0.06
N ALA A 414 17.10 24.94 -0.14
CA ALA A 414 15.84 24.34 -0.54
C ALA A 414 14.67 24.68 0.40
N ASN A 415 14.94 25.12 1.63
CA ASN A 415 13.98 25.63 2.61
C ASN A 415 13.54 27.09 2.35
N ASN A 416 14.08 27.79 1.36
CA ASN A 416 13.73 29.18 1.09
C ASN A 416 13.40 29.42 -0.40
N PRO A 417 12.12 29.67 -0.75
CA PRO A 417 11.70 29.84 -2.14
C PRO A 417 12.30 31.05 -2.86
N GLN A 418 12.83 32.07 -2.13
CA GLN A 418 13.40 33.26 -2.71
C GLN A 418 14.90 33.12 -3.05
N THR A 419 15.61 32.24 -2.34
CA THR A 419 17.07 32.11 -2.48
C THR A 419 17.54 30.76 -2.97
N GLN A 420 16.62 29.80 -3.16
CA GLN A 420 16.95 28.47 -3.66
C GLN A 420 17.61 28.51 -5.04
N THR A 421 18.64 27.70 -5.22
CA THR A 421 19.29 27.52 -6.53
C THR A 421 19.36 26.03 -6.87
N LYS A 422 19.33 25.73 -8.17
CA LYS A 422 19.39 24.33 -8.67
C LYS A 422 20.60 24.15 -9.57
N ILE A 423 21.35 23.09 -9.33
CA ILE A 423 22.55 22.75 -10.08
C ILE A 423 22.44 21.27 -10.49
N ASN A 424 22.59 20.97 -11.76
CA ASN A 424 22.74 19.60 -12.20
C ASN A 424 24.17 19.13 -11.86
N ILE A 425 24.28 18.09 -11.07
CA ILE A 425 25.55 17.49 -10.64
C ILE A 425 25.71 16.05 -11.13
N GLY A 426 24.75 15.54 -11.90
CA GLY A 426 24.81 14.20 -12.48
C GLY A 426 25.82 14.06 -13.63
N SER A 427 26.24 12.83 -13.93
CA SER A 427 27.08 12.48 -15.07
C SER A 427 26.25 12.16 -16.31
N ASN A 428 26.86 12.33 -17.50
CA ASN A 428 26.30 11.78 -18.74
C ASN A 428 26.32 10.24 -18.79
N ASP A 429 27.09 9.61 -17.88
CA ASP A 429 27.16 8.15 -17.75
C ASP A 429 26.00 7.59 -16.90
N PHE A 430 25.18 8.44 -16.31
CA PHE A 430 24.02 8.06 -15.53
C PHE A 430 22.90 7.57 -16.45
N LEU A 431 22.84 6.25 -16.63
CA LEU A 431 21.87 5.60 -17.51
C LEU A 431 20.82 4.87 -16.64
N GLY A 432 19.57 5.35 -16.65
CA GLY A 432 18.49 4.70 -15.94
C GLY A 432 17.97 5.47 -14.75
N SER A 433 17.23 4.78 -13.88
CA SER A 433 16.53 5.36 -12.74
C SER A 433 17.44 5.41 -11.52
N ILE A 434 17.66 6.60 -10.98
CA ILE A 434 18.33 6.75 -9.68
C ILE A 434 17.42 6.18 -8.61
N SER A 435 17.91 5.20 -7.85
CA SER A 435 17.18 4.52 -6.79
C SER A 435 17.41 5.12 -5.41
N ASP A 436 18.66 5.50 -5.12
CA ASP A 436 19.06 6.05 -3.85
C ASP A 436 20.24 7.02 -3.96
N ILE A 437 20.36 7.92 -2.99
CA ILE A 437 21.40 8.92 -2.88
C ILE A 437 21.84 8.99 -1.41
N GLU A 438 23.12 8.77 -1.16
CA GLU A 438 23.68 8.81 0.18
C GLU A 438 24.83 9.84 0.25
N PHE A 439 24.77 10.74 1.25
CA PHE A 439 25.90 11.60 1.58
C PHE A 439 26.95 10.82 2.38
N GLY A 440 28.19 11.00 2.02
CA GLY A 440 29.33 10.44 2.74
C GLY A 440 29.73 11.32 3.96
N LYS A 441 31.04 11.39 4.20
CA LYS A 441 31.62 12.13 5.35
C LYS A 441 31.39 13.65 5.32
N ASP A 442 31.08 14.22 4.18
CA ASP A 442 30.75 15.61 3.94
C ASP A 442 29.94 15.76 2.64
N GLU A 443 29.53 16.96 2.28
CA GLU A 443 28.69 17.22 1.11
C GLU A 443 29.38 17.02 -0.26
N ASN A 444 30.71 16.86 -0.29
CA ASN A 444 31.42 16.54 -1.53
C ASN A 444 31.43 15.03 -1.81
N HIS A 445 31.18 14.22 -0.78
CA HIS A 445 31.18 12.77 -0.87
C HIS A 445 29.74 12.27 -1.04
N ILE A 446 29.41 11.80 -2.24
CA ILE A 446 28.05 11.39 -2.56
C ILE A 446 28.10 10.03 -3.29
N PHE A 447 27.26 9.12 -2.88
CA PHE A 447 26.98 7.87 -3.55
C PHE A 447 25.61 7.94 -4.24
N VAL A 448 25.51 7.31 -5.40
CA VAL A 448 24.26 7.21 -6.17
C VAL A 448 24.11 5.79 -6.68
N THR A 449 22.91 5.21 -6.53
CA THR A 449 22.60 3.89 -7.04
C THR A 449 21.53 3.93 -8.12
N PHE A 450 21.48 2.87 -8.96
CA PHE A 450 20.57 2.76 -10.09
C PHE A 450 19.77 1.46 -10.05
N TYR A 451 18.49 1.57 -10.40
CA TYR A 451 17.53 0.49 -10.40
C TYR A 451 17.28 -0.05 -11.82
N ASN A 452 18.32 -0.46 -12.50
CA ASN A 452 18.22 -0.99 -13.86
C ASN A 452 19.21 -2.14 -14.07
N TYR A 453 18.87 -3.05 -14.97
CA TYR A 453 19.82 -4.00 -15.55
C TYR A 453 20.57 -3.34 -16.71
N GLY A 454 21.78 -3.81 -17.01
CA GLY A 454 22.59 -3.37 -18.14
C GLY A 454 23.19 -1.98 -17.99
N VAL A 455 23.33 -1.49 -16.75
CA VAL A 455 23.95 -0.20 -16.41
C VAL A 455 24.89 -0.37 -15.24
N GLU A 456 25.86 0.53 -15.13
CA GLU A 456 26.66 0.66 -13.91
C GLU A 456 25.72 1.12 -12.77
N SER A 457 25.61 0.32 -11.71
CA SER A 457 24.59 0.49 -10.68
C SER A 457 25.05 1.30 -9.47
N ILE A 458 26.34 1.61 -9.31
CA ILE A 458 26.88 2.38 -8.19
C ILE A 458 27.89 3.41 -8.68
N TYR A 459 27.65 4.67 -8.38
CA TYR A 459 28.60 5.76 -8.63
C TYR A 459 28.95 6.51 -7.35
N TYR A 460 30.15 7.09 -7.36
CA TYR A 460 30.67 7.88 -6.26
C TYR A 460 31.40 9.11 -6.76
N THR A 461 31.22 10.22 -6.05
CA THR A 461 32.00 11.45 -6.18
C THR A 461 32.64 11.82 -4.84
N ASN A 462 33.76 12.54 -4.90
CA ASN A 462 34.41 13.17 -3.75
C ASN A 462 34.67 14.67 -3.96
N ASP A 463 34.06 15.24 -4.98
CA ASP A 463 34.22 16.64 -5.39
C ASP A 463 32.87 17.36 -5.60
N GLY A 464 31.80 16.85 -4.96
CA GLY A 464 30.46 17.45 -5.01
C GLY A 464 29.75 17.25 -6.34
N GLY A 465 30.14 16.22 -7.12
CA GLY A 465 29.50 15.87 -8.38
C GLY A 465 30.16 16.51 -9.60
N GLN A 466 31.37 17.08 -9.47
CA GLN A 466 32.13 17.57 -10.63
C GLN A 466 32.67 16.38 -11.45
N THR A 467 33.10 15.31 -10.78
CA THR A 467 33.50 14.04 -11.40
C THR A 467 32.86 12.86 -10.70
N TRP A 468 32.60 11.79 -11.46
CA TRP A 468 31.99 10.56 -10.95
C TRP A 468 32.83 9.35 -11.35
N SER A 469 32.89 8.36 -10.46
CA SER A 469 33.54 7.08 -10.72
C SER A 469 32.61 5.94 -10.35
N SER A 470 32.56 4.91 -11.20
CA SER A 470 31.84 3.66 -10.86
C SER A 470 32.50 2.98 -9.65
N LYS A 471 31.67 2.41 -8.81
CA LYS A 471 32.02 1.59 -7.64
C LYS A 471 31.37 0.22 -7.68
N GLU A 472 30.86 -0.20 -8.81
CA GLU A 472 30.21 -1.49 -8.99
C GLU A 472 31.16 -2.67 -8.75
N GLY A 473 32.41 -2.54 -9.18
CA GLY A 473 33.43 -3.58 -8.96
C GLY A 473 33.07 -4.88 -9.66
N ASP A 474 32.97 -5.97 -8.90
CA ASP A 474 32.62 -7.31 -9.37
C ASP A 474 31.18 -7.72 -9.03
N PHE A 475 30.31 -6.76 -8.72
CA PHE A 475 28.89 -7.04 -8.56
C PHE A 475 28.32 -7.59 -9.88
N PRO A 476 27.40 -8.57 -9.80
CA PRO A 476 26.65 -8.98 -10.99
C PRO A 476 25.77 -7.84 -11.50
N ASP A 477 25.39 -7.88 -12.77
CA ASP A 477 24.43 -6.93 -13.36
C ASP A 477 23.04 -7.10 -12.70
N ILE A 478 22.80 -6.38 -11.61
CA ILE A 478 21.56 -6.37 -10.84
C ILE A 478 21.18 -4.94 -10.46
N PRO A 479 19.87 -4.64 -10.37
CA PRO A 479 19.39 -3.39 -9.81
C PRO A 479 19.80 -3.23 -8.34
N ILE A 480 20.32 -2.05 -7.98
CA ILE A 480 20.63 -1.69 -6.60
C ILE A 480 19.56 -0.73 -6.11
N TYR A 481 18.85 -1.09 -5.02
CA TYR A 481 17.77 -0.28 -4.47
C TYR A 481 18.22 0.81 -3.52
N SER A 482 19.17 0.50 -2.65
CA SER A 482 19.59 1.40 -1.58
C SER A 482 21.05 1.19 -1.24
N ILE A 483 21.67 2.23 -0.70
CA ILE A 483 23.05 2.27 -0.23
C ILE A 483 23.11 3.05 1.07
N ILE A 484 23.94 2.63 1.99
CA ILE A 484 24.21 3.33 3.23
C ILE A 484 25.69 3.27 3.56
N GLN A 485 26.26 4.40 3.96
CA GLN A 485 27.61 4.46 4.46
C GLN A 485 27.62 4.13 5.96
N SER A 486 28.38 3.11 6.36
CA SER A 486 28.61 2.85 7.78
C SER A 486 29.37 4.02 8.40
N PRO A 487 28.88 4.61 9.51
CA PRO A 487 29.64 5.56 10.29
C PRO A 487 30.83 4.80 10.91
N LEU A 488 32.03 5.06 10.45
CA LEU A 488 33.28 4.53 11.02
C LEU A 488 33.92 5.57 11.93
#